data_b1775ca32f27a9f0adb64f6743611b86
#
_entry.id   b1775ca32f27a9f0adb64f6743611b86
#
_cell.length_a   1.000
_cell.length_b   1.000
_cell.length_c   1.000
_cell.angle_alpha   90.00
_cell.angle_beta   90.00
_cell.angle_gamma   90.00
#
_symmetry.space_group_name_H-M   'P 1'
#
loop_
_entity.id
_entity.type
_entity.pdbx_description
1 polymer ?
#
loop_
_entity_poly.entity_id
_entity_poly.type
_entity_poly.pdbx_seq_one_letter_code
_entity_poly.pdbx_strand_id
1 'polypeptide(L)'
;MKYRDLREFIAGLEADGKLKRIQHPVSPHLEMTEIADRVLRAEGPALLFENPIKPDGTRYDYPVLANLFGTPERVALGMGADSVSKLREIGQTLAYLKEPEPPKGIKDAFSKLPLLKDIWSMAPNVVKNAPCQEIVWEGEDVDLYKLPIQHCWPEDVAPLVTWGLTVTRGPYKKRQNLGIYRQQLIGKNKLIMRWLSHRGGALDYQEFRKLNPDTPYPVAVVLGCDPATILGAVTPVPDTLSEYQFAGLLRGSRTELVKCIGNDLQVPARAEIVLEGVIHPNETALEGPYGDHTGYYNEQDHFPVFTVERITMRENPIYHSTYTGKPPDEPAVLGVALNEVFVPLLQKQFPEITDFYLPPEGCSYRMAVVSMKKQYAGHAKRVMMGCWSFLRQFMYTKFIIVVDDDVNVRDWKEVIWAVTTRMDPVRDTVLVENTPIDYLDFASPVSGLGGKMGLDATNKWPGEIDREWGRVIKKDPAVAAKIDEIWERLGL
;
A
#
# COMPACT_ATOMS: atom_id res chain seq x y z
N MET A 1 -10.64 -0.49 -17.55
CA MET A 1 -11.01 -1.91 -17.77
C MET A 1 -10.98 -2.59 -16.40
N LYS A 2 -11.92 -3.50 -16.11
CA LYS A 2 -12.06 -4.07 -14.77
C LYS A 2 -11.78 -5.57 -14.83
N TYR A 3 -10.83 -6.06 -14.05
CA TYR A 3 -10.28 -7.40 -14.12
C TYR A 3 -10.91 -8.33 -13.07
N ARG A 4 -11.33 -9.53 -13.44
CA ARG A 4 -11.96 -10.50 -12.54
C ARG A 4 -10.95 -11.31 -11.74
N ASP A 5 -9.74 -11.49 -12.28
CA ASP A 5 -8.64 -12.21 -11.65
C ASP A 5 -7.27 -11.67 -12.10
N LEU A 6 -6.20 -12.25 -11.54
CA LEU A 6 -4.83 -11.87 -11.86
C LEU A 6 -4.48 -12.14 -13.33
N ARG A 7 -4.99 -13.24 -13.91
CA ARG A 7 -4.67 -13.64 -15.30
C ARG A 7 -5.25 -12.67 -16.32
N GLU A 8 -6.46 -12.16 -16.08
CA GLU A 8 -7.04 -11.10 -16.91
C GLU A 8 -6.25 -9.80 -16.83
N PHE A 9 -5.73 -9.46 -15.63
CA PHE A 9 -4.89 -8.27 -15.48
C PHE A 9 -3.56 -8.44 -16.22
N ILE A 10 -2.90 -9.59 -16.08
CA ILE A 10 -1.68 -9.94 -16.82
C ILE A 10 -1.91 -9.83 -18.33
N ALA A 11 -2.99 -10.43 -18.83
CA ALA A 11 -3.33 -10.37 -20.26
C ALA A 11 -3.58 -8.93 -20.75
N GLY A 12 -4.24 -8.10 -19.94
CA GLY A 12 -4.43 -6.69 -20.22
C GLY A 12 -3.12 -5.91 -20.28
N LEU A 13 -2.24 -6.11 -19.29
CA LEU A 13 -0.93 -5.48 -19.27
C LEU A 13 -0.04 -5.94 -20.45
N GLU A 14 -0.13 -7.21 -20.83
CA GLU A 14 0.62 -7.75 -21.97
C GLU A 14 0.14 -7.14 -23.29
N ALA A 15 -1.19 -7.02 -23.48
CA ALA A 15 -1.78 -6.38 -24.66
C ALA A 15 -1.38 -4.89 -24.78
N ASP A 16 -1.22 -4.21 -23.65
CA ASP A 16 -0.76 -2.81 -23.58
C ASP A 16 0.77 -2.65 -23.63
N GLY A 17 1.54 -3.73 -23.79
CA GLY A 17 3.01 -3.70 -23.75
C GLY A 17 3.60 -3.38 -22.38
N LYS A 18 2.81 -3.48 -21.31
CA LYS A 18 3.19 -3.18 -19.92
C LYS A 18 3.62 -4.42 -19.12
N LEU A 19 3.75 -5.58 -19.76
CA LEU A 19 4.25 -6.82 -19.17
C LEU A 19 5.29 -7.45 -20.07
N LYS A 20 6.35 -7.97 -19.48
CA LYS A 20 7.43 -8.72 -20.16
C LYS A 20 7.51 -10.14 -19.62
N ARG A 21 7.42 -11.14 -20.51
CA ARG A 21 7.71 -12.54 -20.20
C ARG A 21 9.21 -12.79 -20.29
N ILE A 22 9.78 -13.37 -19.25
CA ILE A 22 11.20 -13.71 -19.14
C ILE A 22 11.32 -15.24 -19.26
N GLN A 23 11.81 -15.70 -20.41
CA GLN A 23 12.00 -17.13 -20.66
C GLN A 23 13.38 -17.62 -20.21
N HIS A 24 14.35 -16.72 -20.05
CA HIS A 24 15.65 -17.07 -19.51
C HIS A 24 15.49 -17.63 -18.09
N PRO A 25 16.17 -18.76 -17.75
CA PRO A 25 16.14 -19.28 -16.39
C PRO A 25 16.72 -18.24 -15.40
N VAL A 26 15.95 -17.93 -14.35
CA VAL A 26 16.31 -16.94 -13.32
C VAL A 26 15.99 -17.50 -11.93
N SER A 27 16.92 -17.31 -10.98
CA SER A 27 16.73 -17.77 -9.61
C SER A 27 15.87 -16.80 -8.79
N PRO A 28 14.90 -17.30 -7.98
CA PRO A 28 14.25 -16.49 -6.95
C PRO A 28 15.21 -16.03 -5.84
N HIS A 29 16.39 -16.65 -5.76
CA HIS A 29 17.44 -16.24 -4.82
C HIS A 29 18.27 -15.11 -5.44
N LEU A 30 18.05 -13.89 -5.00
CA LEU A 30 18.71 -12.62 -5.35
C LEU A 30 18.51 -12.13 -6.79
N GLU A 31 18.56 -13.01 -7.81
CA GLU A 31 18.56 -12.61 -9.22
C GLU A 31 17.26 -11.92 -9.65
N MET A 32 16.10 -12.47 -9.25
CA MET A 32 14.81 -11.84 -9.56
C MET A 32 14.67 -10.46 -8.93
N THR A 33 15.22 -10.28 -7.72
CA THR A 33 15.24 -8.98 -7.03
C THR A 33 16.07 -7.96 -7.81
N GLU A 34 17.28 -8.33 -8.23
CA GLU A 34 18.16 -7.44 -9.01
C GLU A 34 17.52 -7.02 -10.33
N ILE A 35 16.87 -7.95 -11.03
CA ILE A 35 16.17 -7.65 -12.29
C ILE A 35 14.97 -6.73 -12.02
N ALA A 36 14.16 -7.05 -11.00
CA ALA A 36 12.97 -6.27 -10.66
C ALA A 36 13.32 -4.85 -10.21
N ASP A 37 14.39 -4.68 -9.41
CA ASP A 37 14.89 -3.36 -8.97
C ASP A 37 15.33 -2.49 -10.15
N ARG A 38 16.11 -3.04 -11.07
CA ARG A 38 16.54 -2.30 -12.28
C ARG A 38 15.37 -1.89 -13.15
N VAL A 39 14.40 -2.80 -13.34
CA VAL A 39 13.22 -2.53 -14.18
C VAL A 39 12.31 -1.51 -13.51
N LEU A 40 12.11 -1.60 -12.19
CA LEU A 40 11.30 -0.63 -11.44
C LEU A 40 11.90 0.76 -11.50
N ARG A 41 13.22 0.90 -11.29
CA ARG A 41 13.94 2.20 -11.37
C ARG A 41 13.92 2.81 -12.75
N ALA A 42 13.76 2.00 -13.79
CA ALA A 42 13.56 2.44 -15.17
C ALA A 42 12.10 2.65 -15.55
N GLU A 43 11.15 2.59 -14.56
CA GLU A 43 9.71 2.65 -14.79
C GLU A 43 9.21 1.60 -15.82
N GLY A 44 9.92 0.46 -15.87
CA GLY A 44 9.70 -0.60 -16.85
C GLY A 44 8.47 -1.47 -16.55
N PRO A 45 8.23 -2.52 -17.37
CA PRO A 45 7.03 -3.35 -17.33
C PRO A 45 6.95 -4.24 -16.07
N ALA A 46 5.79 -4.82 -15.84
CA ALA A 46 5.63 -5.99 -14.97
C ALA A 46 6.39 -7.18 -15.56
N LEU A 47 6.89 -8.07 -14.71
CA LEU A 47 7.77 -9.19 -15.10
C LEU A 47 7.11 -10.52 -14.76
N LEU A 48 7.01 -11.41 -15.77
CA LEU A 48 6.59 -12.80 -15.58
C LEU A 48 7.77 -13.71 -15.90
N PHE A 49 8.43 -14.23 -14.86
CA PHE A 49 9.53 -15.20 -14.98
C PHE A 49 8.95 -16.60 -15.20
N GLU A 50 9.05 -17.11 -16.44
CA GLU A 50 8.43 -18.39 -16.83
C GLU A 50 9.23 -19.61 -16.39
N ASN A 51 10.55 -19.44 -16.17
CA ASN A 51 11.47 -20.52 -15.84
C ASN A 51 12.26 -20.23 -14.55
N PRO A 52 11.60 -20.15 -13.38
CA PRO A 52 12.33 -20.00 -12.12
C PRO A 52 13.15 -21.26 -11.80
N ILE A 53 14.41 -21.09 -11.39
CA ILE A 53 15.33 -22.17 -11.07
C ILE A 53 15.73 -22.20 -9.61
N LYS A 54 15.86 -23.42 -9.06
CA LYS A 54 16.34 -23.68 -7.70
C LYS A 54 17.86 -23.52 -7.64
N PRO A 55 18.45 -23.43 -6.44
CA PRO A 55 19.92 -23.37 -6.27
C PRO A 55 20.66 -24.58 -6.85
N ASP A 56 20.01 -25.74 -6.94
CA ASP A 56 20.56 -26.95 -7.55
C ASP A 56 20.46 -26.99 -9.09
N GLY A 57 19.91 -25.94 -9.71
CA GLY A 57 19.70 -25.81 -11.14
C GLY A 57 18.43 -26.48 -11.68
N THR A 58 17.65 -27.16 -10.84
CA THR A 58 16.33 -27.69 -11.24
C THR A 58 15.30 -26.58 -11.33
N ARG A 59 14.26 -26.78 -12.15
CA ARG A 59 13.21 -25.79 -12.35
C ARG A 59 12.12 -25.92 -11.26
N TYR A 60 11.57 -24.78 -10.84
CA TYR A 60 10.27 -24.74 -10.17
C TYR A 60 9.13 -24.93 -11.18
N ASP A 61 8.02 -25.52 -10.73
CA ASP A 61 6.87 -25.81 -11.60
C ASP A 61 6.04 -24.57 -11.93
N TYR A 62 6.17 -23.50 -11.16
CA TYR A 62 5.29 -22.34 -11.23
C TYR A 62 6.05 -21.06 -11.59
N PRO A 63 5.53 -20.25 -12.54
CA PRO A 63 6.11 -18.96 -12.89
C PRO A 63 5.98 -17.95 -11.75
N VAL A 64 6.87 -16.95 -11.71
CA VAL A 64 6.89 -15.86 -10.73
C VAL A 64 6.51 -14.55 -11.41
N LEU A 65 5.49 -13.87 -10.87
CA LEU A 65 5.11 -12.52 -11.27
C LEU A 65 5.71 -11.53 -10.27
N ALA A 66 6.45 -10.55 -10.76
CA ALA A 66 7.06 -9.48 -9.98
C ALA A 66 6.87 -8.11 -10.65
N ASN A 67 7.12 -7.04 -9.91
CA ASN A 67 6.98 -5.66 -10.39
C ASN A 67 5.60 -5.35 -10.98
N LEU A 68 4.55 -6.01 -10.46
CA LEU A 68 3.20 -5.87 -10.98
C LEU A 68 2.69 -4.43 -10.86
N PHE A 69 2.93 -3.80 -9.73
CA PHE A 69 2.53 -2.44 -9.39
C PHE A 69 3.70 -1.45 -9.39
N GLY A 70 4.75 -1.73 -10.17
CA GLY A 70 5.98 -0.93 -10.23
C GLY A 70 5.85 0.41 -10.98
N THR A 71 4.64 0.84 -11.37
CA THR A 71 4.36 2.22 -11.80
C THR A 71 3.00 2.69 -11.27
N PRO A 72 2.83 4.00 -10.95
CA PRO A 72 1.55 4.55 -10.48
C PRO A 72 0.39 4.28 -11.44
N GLU A 73 0.64 4.24 -12.74
CA GLU A 73 -0.36 3.95 -13.79
C GLU A 73 -0.88 2.52 -13.67
N ARG A 74 0.00 1.52 -13.41
CA ARG A 74 -0.43 0.13 -13.19
C ARG A 74 -1.23 -0.03 -11.90
N VAL A 75 -0.89 0.73 -10.86
CA VAL A 75 -1.70 0.79 -9.64
C VAL A 75 -3.08 1.37 -9.95
N ALA A 76 -3.17 2.49 -10.68
CA ALA A 76 -4.43 3.10 -11.07
C ALA A 76 -5.30 2.12 -11.88
N LEU A 77 -4.71 1.45 -12.89
CA LEU A 77 -5.39 0.41 -13.67
C LEU A 77 -5.93 -0.72 -12.78
N GLY A 78 -5.11 -1.19 -11.82
CA GLY A 78 -5.50 -2.22 -10.85
C GLY A 78 -6.66 -1.79 -9.95
N MET A 79 -6.74 -0.51 -9.60
CA MET A 79 -7.86 0.10 -8.88
C MET A 79 -9.07 0.42 -9.77
N GLY A 80 -9.04 0.10 -11.05
CA GLY A 80 -10.13 0.35 -12.01
C GLY A 80 -10.21 1.80 -12.49
N ALA A 81 -9.14 2.59 -12.29
CA ALA A 81 -9.03 3.96 -12.79
C ALA A 81 -8.19 4.02 -14.08
N ASP A 82 -8.59 4.90 -15.01
CA ASP A 82 -7.91 5.04 -16.31
C ASP A 82 -6.61 5.87 -16.21
N SER A 83 -6.42 6.59 -15.12
CA SER A 83 -5.23 7.40 -14.84
C SER A 83 -5.02 7.60 -13.35
N VAL A 84 -3.81 7.99 -12.96
CA VAL A 84 -3.44 8.28 -11.55
C VAL A 84 -4.31 9.41 -10.98
N SER A 85 -4.61 10.45 -11.76
CA SER A 85 -5.47 11.56 -11.31
C SER A 85 -6.90 11.14 -10.96
N LYS A 86 -7.41 10.07 -11.61
CA LYS A 86 -8.74 9.50 -11.32
C LYS A 86 -8.82 8.79 -9.96
N LEU A 87 -7.70 8.48 -9.35
CA LEU A 87 -7.67 7.93 -7.98
C LEU A 87 -8.27 8.90 -6.96
N ARG A 88 -8.25 10.21 -7.22
CA ARG A 88 -8.93 11.21 -6.37
C ARG A 88 -10.45 11.01 -6.32
N GLU A 89 -11.08 10.52 -7.37
CA GLU A 89 -12.52 10.20 -7.38
C GLU A 89 -12.84 9.05 -6.41
N ILE A 90 -11.94 8.06 -6.33
CA ILE A 90 -12.01 6.98 -5.34
C ILE A 90 -11.88 7.57 -3.92
N GLY A 91 -10.92 8.45 -3.71
CA GLY A 91 -10.73 9.16 -2.44
C GLY A 91 -11.95 10.00 -2.03
N GLN A 92 -12.59 10.70 -2.96
CA GLN A 92 -13.85 11.44 -2.73
C GLN A 92 -14.97 10.49 -2.28
N THR A 93 -15.08 9.34 -2.93
CA THR A 93 -16.05 8.31 -2.54
C THR A 93 -15.79 7.80 -1.12
N LEU A 94 -14.54 7.49 -0.78
CA LEU A 94 -14.16 7.05 0.58
C LEU A 94 -14.40 8.16 1.63
N ALA A 95 -14.08 9.41 1.31
CA ALA A 95 -14.34 10.56 2.19
C ALA A 95 -15.84 10.73 2.47
N TYR A 96 -16.69 10.57 1.46
CA TYR A 96 -18.14 10.58 1.62
C TYR A 96 -18.64 9.41 2.48
N LEU A 97 -18.08 8.20 2.28
CA LEU A 97 -18.48 7.02 3.06
C LEU A 97 -18.07 7.10 4.53
N LYS A 98 -16.94 7.74 4.81
CA LYS A 98 -16.45 7.94 6.17
C LYS A 98 -17.33 8.90 6.95
N GLU A 99 -17.79 9.98 6.31
CA GLU A 99 -18.64 11.02 6.89
C GLU A 99 -19.75 11.40 5.89
N PRO A 100 -20.84 10.62 5.83
CA PRO A 100 -21.93 10.91 4.91
C PRO A 100 -22.59 12.24 5.22
N GLU A 101 -22.65 13.14 4.24
CA GLU A 101 -23.39 14.38 4.38
C GLU A 101 -24.88 14.15 4.10
N PRO A 102 -25.80 14.73 4.90
CA PRO A 102 -27.22 14.73 4.56
C PRO A 102 -27.42 15.33 3.16
N PRO A 103 -28.29 14.77 2.34
CA PRO A 103 -28.56 15.34 1.02
C PRO A 103 -29.10 16.79 1.15
N LYS A 104 -28.50 17.71 0.40
CA LYS A 104 -28.87 19.13 0.37
C LYS A 104 -30.19 19.41 -0.36
N GLY A 105 -30.96 18.37 -0.66
CA GLY A 105 -32.26 18.43 -1.32
C GLY A 105 -32.56 17.19 -2.15
N ILE A 106 -33.76 17.13 -2.74
CA ILE A 106 -34.25 15.96 -3.48
C ILE A 106 -33.33 15.62 -4.66
N LYS A 107 -32.83 16.61 -5.39
CA LYS A 107 -31.90 16.39 -6.54
C LYS A 107 -30.57 15.79 -6.09
N ASP A 108 -30.03 16.25 -4.97
CA ASP A 108 -28.79 15.73 -4.38
C ASP A 108 -28.96 14.30 -3.85
N ALA A 109 -30.12 14.01 -3.23
CA ALA A 109 -30.47 12.65 -2.82
C ALA A 109 -30.51 11.68 -4.02
N PHE A 110 -31.13 12.09 -5.12
CA PHE A 110 -31.16 11.28 -6.35
C PHE A 110 -29.78 11.11 -7.00
N SER A 111 -28.91 12.10 -6.96
CA SER A 111 -27.54 11.99 -7.50
C SER A 111 -26.66 11.02 -6.70
N LYS A 112 -26.93 10.83 -5.40
CA LYS A 112 -26.20 9.91 -4.51
C LYS A 112 -26.76 8.47 -4.50
N LEU A 113 -27.96 8.27 -5.02
CA LEU A 113 -28.59 6.94 -5.11
C LEU A 113 -27.75 5.90 -5.89
N PRO A 114 -27.11 6.20 -7.03
CA PRO A 114 -26.26 5.25 -7.72
C PRO A 114 -25.09 4.78 -6.85
N LEU A 115 -24.40 5.71 -6.16
CA LEU A 115 -23.29 5.39 -5.27
C LEU A 115 -23.71 4.48 -4.11
N LEU A 116 -24.83 4.78 -3.44
CA LEU A 116 -25.39 3.94 -2.38
C LEU A 116 -25.79 2.56 -2.89
N LYS A 117 -26.37 2.49 -4.09
CA LYS A 117 -26.72 1.24 -4.76
C LYS A 117 -25.46 0.42 -5.09
N ASP A 118 -24.42 1.07 -5.59
CA ASP A 118 -23.15 0.42 -5.92
C ASP A 118 -22.50 -0.16 -4.66
N ILE A 119 -22.47 0.59 -3.56
CA ILE A 119 -21.95 0.12 -2.27
C ILE A 119 -22.75 -1.09 -1.75
N TRP A 120 -24.07 -1.01 -1.80
CA TRP A 120 -24.96 -2.08 -1.33
C TRP A 120 -24.87 -3.33 -2.21
N SER A 121 -24.65 -3.14 -3.51
CA SER A 121 -24.47 -4.24 -4.46
C SER A 121 -23.11 -4.92 -4.34
N MET A 122 -22.15 -4.36 -3.61
CA MET A 122 -20.77 -4.86 -3.48
C MET A 122 -20.57 -5.86 -2.35
N ALA A 123 -21.60 -6.27 -1.63
CA ALA A 123 -21.50 -7.41 -0.69
C ALA A 123 -20.91 -8.63 -1.41
N PRO A 124 -19.89 -9.29 -0.84
CA PRO A 124 -19.27 -10.45 -1.47
C PRO A 124 -20.29 -11.55 -1.77
N ASN A 125 -20.04 -12.29 -2.84
CA ASN A 125 -20.83 -13.46 -3.21
C ASN A 125 -20.05 -14.74 -2.90
N VAL A 126 -20.62 -15.65 -2.11
CA VAL A 126 -19.99 -16.93 -1.77
C VAL A 126 -20.40 -17.99 -2.79
N VAL A 127 -19.41 -18.56 -3.48
CA VAL A 127 -19.60 -19.63 -4.47
C VAL A 127 -19.25 -20.98 -3.86
N LYS A 128 -19.77 -22.07 -4.45
CA LYS A 128 -19.54 -23.44 -3.97
C LYS A 128 -18.28 -24.07 -4.57
N ASN A 129 -18.00 -23.78 -5.83
CA ASN A 129 -16.85 -24.30 -6.57
C ASN A 129 -16.00 -23.14 -7.03
N ALA A 130 -14.69 -23.24 -6.91
CA ALA A 130 -13.77 -22.15 -7.19
C ALA A 130 -12.48 -22.65 -7.85
N PRO A 131 -11.94 -21.89 -8.83
CA PRO A 131 -10.67 -22.22 -9.46
C PRO A 131 -9.51 -22.40 -8.47
N CYS A 132 -9.47 -21.62 -7.39
CA CYS A 132 -8.41 -21.73 -6.37
C CYS A 132 -8.44 -23.07 -5.58
N GLN A 133 -9.39 -23.96 -5.85
CA GLN A 133 -9.51 -25.29 -5.21
C GLN A 133 -9.44 -26.44 -6.24
N GLU A 134 -8.89 -26.19 -7.46
CA GLU A 134 -8.71 -27.23 -8.48
C GLU A 134 -7.66 -28.27 -8.07
N ILE A 135 -6.59 -27.83 -7.40
CA ILE A 135 -5.53 -28.68 -6.85
C ILE A 135 -5.51 -28.51 -5.34
N VAL A 136 -5.39 -29.59 -4.61
CA VAL A 136 -5.37 -29.62 -3.14
C VAL A 136 -4.18 -30.45 -2.67
N TRP A 137 -3.30 -29.86 -1.87
CA TRP A 137 -2.24 -30.56 -1.13
C TRP A 137 -2.61 -30.60 0.34
N GLU A 138 -2.56 -31.77 0.93
CA GLU A 138 -2.90 -32.04 2.33
C GLU A 138 -1.84 -32.95 2.99
N GLY A 139 -1.72 -32.86 4.31
CA GLY A 139 -0.84 -33.74 5.09
C GLY A 139 0.62 -33.66 4.61
N GLU A 140 1.17 -34.81 4.22
CA GLU A 140 2.58 -34.92 3.78
C GLU A 140 2.87 -34.23 2.44
N ASP A 141 1.85 -33.97 1.64
CA ASP A 141 2.01 -33.29 0.33
C ASP A 141 2.25 -31.79 0.49
N VAL A 142 1.88 -31.21 1.64
CA VAL A 142 2.12 -29.79 1.94
C VAL A 142 3.60 -29.54 2.04
N ASP A 143 4.11 -28.79 1.07
CA ASP A 143 5.53 -28.45 0.97
C ASP A 143 5.76 -27.08 0.35
N LEU A 144 5.99 -26.10 1.21
CA LEU A 144 6.24 -24.72 0.82
C LEU A 144 7.54 -24.54 0.01
N TYR A 145 8.50 -25.46 0.13
CA TYR A 145 9.73 -25.42 -0.68
C TYR A 145 9.51 -25.74 -2.17
N LYS A 146 8.32 -26.27 -2.52
CA LYS A 146 7.93 -26.43 -3.93
C LYS A 146 7.49 -25.11 -4.58
N LEU A 147 7.16 -24.09 -3.78
CA LEU A 147 6.81 -22.77 -4.27
C LEU A 147 8.09 -21.92 -4.50
N PRO A 148 8.14 -21.11 -5.56
CA PRO A 148 9.30 -20.27 -5.86
C PRO A 148 9.32 -19.00 -4.97
N ILE A 149 9.36 -19.20 -3.66
CA ILE A 149 9.38 -18.12 -2.67
C ILE A 149 10.72 -17.37 -2.77
N GLN A 150 10.64 -16.05 -2.89
CA GLN A 150 11.80 -15.21 -3.16
C GLN A 150 12.70 -15.02 -1.93
N HIS A 151 14.01 -15.05 -2.12
CA HIS A 151 15.03 -14.62 -1.18
C HIS A 151 15.65 -13.34 -1.75
N CYS A 152 15.32 -12.18 -1.17
CA CYS A 152 15.50 -10.90 -1.85
C CYS A 152 16.91 -10.32 -1.67
N TRP A 153 17.49 -10.40 -0.46
CA TRP A 153 18.75 -9.74 -0.14
C TRP A 153 19.77 -10.70 0.47
N PRO A 154 21.08 -10.41 0.35
CA PRO A 154 22.14 -11.35 0.79
C PRO A 154 22.11 -11.73 2.26
N GLU A 155 21.65 -10.83 3.14
CA GLU A 155 21.57 -11.07 4.59
C GLU A 155 20.15 -11.42 5.05
N ASP A 156 19.18 -11.60 4.13
CA ASP A 156 17.88 -12.17 4.49
C ASP A 156 18.10 -13.58 5.06
N VAL A 157 17.44 -13.89 6.17
CA VAL A 157 17.67 -15.15 6.89
C VAL A 157 17.08 -16.36 6.18
N ALA A 158 16.03 -16.18 5.38
CA ALA A 158 15.28 -17.23 4.67
C ALA A 158 14.41 -16.63 3.54
N PRO A 159 13.84 -17.45 2.61
CA PRO A 159 12.83 -16.98 1.68
C PRO A 159 11.64 -16.34 2.37
N LEU A 160 11.06 -15.31 1.73
CA LEU A 160 10.02 -14.47 2.28
C LEU A 160 8.79 -14.41 1.37
N VAL A 161 7.63 -14.78 1.89
CA VAL A 161 6.34 -14.48 1.24
C VAL A 161 6.04 -13.00 1.43
N THR A 162 5.96 -12.26 0.34
CA THR A 162 5.88 -10.78 0.34
C THR A 162 4.47 -10.27 0.05
N TRP A 163 3.75 -10.88 -0.91
CA TRP A 163 2.37 -10.54 -1.28
C TRP A 163 1.32 -11.46 -0.65
N GLY A 164 1.56 -11.95 0.58
CA GLY A 164 0.60 -12.78 1.29
C GLY A 164 -0.58 -11.97 1.83
N LEU A 165 -1.73 -12.03 1.15
CA LEU A 165 -2.98 -11.46 1.64
C LEU A 165 -3.52 -12.37 2.73
N THR A 166 -3.39 -11.96 3.97
CA THR A 166 -3.80 -12.74 5.14
C THR A 166 -5.24 -12.43 5.51
N VAL A 167 -6.04 -13.47 5.57
CA VAL A 167 -7.46 -13.43 5.95
C VAL A 167 -7.60 -13.88 7.39
N THR A 168 -8.21 -13.04 8.22
CA THR A 168 -8.49 -13.30 9.63
C THR A 168 -9.92 -12.90 9.98
N ARG A 169 -10.42 -13.37 11.12
CA ARG A 169 -11.70 -12.95 11.67
C ARG A 169 -11.63 -12.93 13.19
N GLY A 170 -11.81 -11.77 13.78
CA GLY A 170 -11.95 -11.63 15.23
C GLY A 170 -13.23 -12.26 15.75
N PRO A 171 -13.26 -12.72 17.01
CA PRO A 171 -14.38 -13.45 17.59
C PRO A 171 -15.67 -12.63 17.69
N TYR A 172 -15.55 -11.32 17.75
CA TYR A 172 -16.70 -10.39 17.83
C TYR A 172 -17.09 -9.81 16.47
N LYS A 173 -16.39 -10.17 15.38
CA LYS A 173 -16.59 -9.59 14.06
C LYS A 173 -17.31 -10.55 13.13
N LYS A 174 -18.35 -10.05 12.45
CA LYS A 174 -19.01 -10.80 11.36
C LYS A 174 -18.20 -10.78 10.08
N ARG A 175 -17.49 -9.67 9.84
CA ARG A 175 -16.63 -9.49 8.66
C ARG A 175 -15.24 -10.05 8.90
N GLN A 176 -14.60 -10.49 7.85
CA GLN A 176 -13.20 -10.84 7.83
C GLN A 176 -12.34 -9.61 7.60
N ASN A 177 -11.14 -9.62 8.13
CA ASN A 177 -10.08 -8.68 7.82
C ASN A 177 -9.20 -9.26 6.71
N LEU A 178 -8.79 -8.43 5.79
CA LEU A 178 -7.83 -8.76 4.74
C LEU A 178 -6.67 -7.77 4.83
N GLY A 179 -5.44 -8.27 5.00
CA GLY A 179 -4.25 -7.44 5.09
C GLY A 179 -3.02 -8.11 4.52
N ILE A 180 -2.05 -7.33 4.07
CA ILE A 180 -0.78 -7.85 3.58
C ILE A 180 0.24 -7.85 4.71
N TYR A 181 0.82 -9.02 4.97
CA TYR A 181 1.87 -9.22 5.97
C TYR A 181 2.94 -10.12 5.39
N ARG A 182 4.19 -9.79 5.62
CA ARG A 182 5.29 -10.65 5.19
C ARG A 182 5.38 -11.88 6.08
N GLN A 183 5.84 -13.00 5.49
CA GLN A 183 5.91 -14.27 6.19
C GLN A 183 7.23 -14.99 5.87
N GLN A 184 8.02 -15.25 6.90
CA GLN A 184 9.29 -15.94 6.81
C GLN A 184 9.09 -17.44 6.71
N LEU A 185 9.67 -18.08 5.69
CA LEU A 185 9.68 -19.55 5.58
C LEU A 185 10.66 -20.16 6.59
N ILE A 186 10.17 -21.07 7.44
CA ILE A 186 10.98 -21.74 8.47
C ILE A 186 10.86 -23.27 8.43
N GLY A 187 10.07 -23.83 7.54
CA GLY A 187 9.91 -25.27 7.43
C GLY A 187 8.99 -25.68 6.29
N LYS A 188 8.89 -26.98 6.03
CA LYS A 188 8.07 -27.58 4.96
C LYS A 188 6.64 -27.03 4.94
N ASN A 189 6.09 -26.77 6.13
CA ASN A 189 4.74 -26.27 6.30
C ASN A 189 4.61 -25.16 7.36
N LYS A 190 5.69 -24.42 7.64
CA LYS A 190 5.68 -23.38 8.69
C LYS A 190 6.21 -22.05 8.17
N LEU A 191 5.46 -21.00 8.50
CA LEU A 191 5.78 -19.61 8.21
C LEU A 191 5.72 -18.79 9.51
N ILE A 192 6.60 -17.79 9.69
CA ILE A 192 6.44 -16.81 10.76
C ILE A 192 5.59 -15.66 10.23
N MET A 193 4.50 -15.36 10.91
CA MET A 193 3.57 -14.28 10.55
C MET A 193 3.98 -12.98 11.23
N ARG A 194 4.55 -12.04 10.50
CA ARG A 194 4.94 -10.76 11.08
C ARG A 194 3.75 -9.85 11.34
N TRP A 195 3.18 -9.99 12.51
CA TRP A 195 2.05 -9.21 12.99
C TRP A 195 2.46 -8.16 14.01
N LEU A 196 2.54 -6.92 13.57
CA LEU A 196 2.67 -5.78 14.48
C LEU A 196 1.39 -5.62 15.30
N SER A 197 1.53 -5.38 16.59
CA SER A 197 0.44 -5.44 17.58
C SER A 197 -0.80 -4.58 17.29
N HIS A 198 -0.64 -3.53 16.51
CA HIS A 198 -1.70 -2.57 16.15
C HIS A 198 -2.36 -2.84 14.79
N ARG A 199 -1.93 -3.88 14.05
CA ARG A 199 -2.50 -4.26 12.74
C ARG A 199 -3.74 -5.13 12.89
N GLY A 200 -4.64 -5.08 11.89
CA GLY A 200 -5.94 -5.76 11.94
C GLY A 200 -5.87 -7.24 12.26
N GLY A 201 -5.00 -8.00 11.59
CA GLY A 201 -4.81 -9.43 11.85
C GLY A 201 -4.27 -9.73 13.25
N ALA A 202 -3.34 -8.91 13.76
CA ALA A 202 -2.82 -9.03 15.12
C ALA A 202 -3.90 -8.76 16.17
N LEU A 203 -4.74 -7.75 15.95
CA LEU A 203 -5.86 -7.42 16.85
C LEU A 203 -6.90 -8.55 16.89
N ASP A 204 -7.27 -9.12 15.72
CA ASP A 204 -8.17 -10.26 15.64
C ASP A 204 -7.62 -11.48 16.40
N TYR A 205 -6.33 -11.76 16.24
CA TYR A 205 -5.64 -12.82 16.95
C TYR A 205 -5.59 -12.60 18.46
N GLN A 206 -5.25 -11.40 18.92
CA GLN A 206 -5.20 -11.04 20.33
C GLN A 206 -6.58 -11.15 21.00
N GLU A 207 -7.66 -10.69 20.33
CA GLU A 207 -9.03 -10.84 20.81
C GLU A 207 -9.42 -12.31 20.92
N PHE A 208 -9.10 -13.12 19.91
CA PHE A 208 -9.37 -14.55 19.90
C PHE A 208 -8.64 -15.28 21.04
N ARG A 209 -7.37 -14.99 21.25
CA ARG A 209 -6.53 -15.61 22.30
C ARG A 209 -7.06 -15.34 23.72
N LYS A 210 -7.62 -14.14 23.97
CA LYS A 210 -8.23 -13.81 25.27
C LYS A 210 -9.43 -14.69 25.61
N LEU A 211 -10.21 -15.07 24.60
CA LEU A 211 -11.41 -15.91 24.76
C LEU A 211 -11.13 -17.41 24.68
N ASN A 212 -10.16 -17.80 23.86
CA ASN A 212 -9.84 -19.17 23.50
C ASN A 212 -8.34 -19.45 23.67
N PRO A 213 -7.82 -19.44 24.92
CA PRO A 213 -6.38 -19.48 25.17
C PRO A 213 -5.69 -20.74 24.65
N ASP A 214 -6.39 -21.88 24.59
CA ASP A 214 -5.84 -23.17 24.20
C ASP A 214 -6.27 -23.65 22.82
N THR A 215 -7.03 -22.82 22.08
CA THR A 215 -7.56 -23.21 20.76
C THR A 215 -6.68 -22.62 19.66
N PRO A 216 -6.28 -23.43 18.64
CA PRO A 216 -5.58 -22.90 17.47
C PRO A 216 -6.42 -21.86 16.72
N TYR A 217 -5.78 -20.79 16.27
CA TYR A 217 -6.43 -19.69 15.57
C TYR A 217 -6.39 -19.90 14.05
N PRO A 218 -7.53 -20.01 13.36
CA PRO A 218 -7.56 -20.23 11.92
C PRO A 218 -7.09 -19.00 11.15
N VAL A 219 -6.24 -19.24 10.15
CA VAL A 219 -5.71 -18.23 9.24
C VAL A 219 -5.72 -18.80 7.83
N ALA A 220 -5.96 -17.94 6.83
CA ALA A 220 -5.69 -18.25 5.43
C ALA A 220 -4.81 -17.15 4.82
N VAL A 221 -3.91 -17.56 3.90
CA VAL A 221 -3.04 -16.64 3.16
C VAL A 221 -3.27 -16.85 1.68
N VAL A 222 -3.58 -15.77 0.99
CA VAL A 222 -3.90 -15.77 -0.44
C VAL A 222 -2.76 -15.14 -1.22
N LEU A 223 -2.30 -15.82 -2.26
CA LEU A 223 -1.27 -15.36 -3.19
C LEU A 223 -1.87 -15.25 -4.58
N GLY A 224 -1.76 -14.07 -5.18
CA GLY A 224 -2.22 -13.82 -6.54
C GLY A 224 -3.74 -13.83 -6.68
N CYS A 225 -4.40 -12.71 -6.43
CA CYS A 225 -5.81 -12.52 -6.77
C CYS A 225 -5.99 -11.32 -7.70
N ASP A 226 -7.21 -10.92 -7.98
CA ASP A 226 -7.46 -9.75 -8.82
C ASP A 226 -6.84 -8.48 -8.22
N PRO A 227 -6.42 -7.51 -9.06
CA PRO A 227 -5.68 -6.35 -8.58
C PRO A 227 -6.47 -5.46 -7.64
N ALA A 228 -7.81 -5.37 -7.80
CA ALA A 228 -8.65 -4.58 -6.91
C ALA A 228 -8.69 -5.16 -5.49
N THR A 229 -8.67 -6.47 -5.34
CA THR A 229 -8.59 -7.14 -4.04
C THR A 229 -7.21 -6.96 -3.39
N ILE A 230 -6.11 -7.07 -4.17
CA ILE A 230 -4.75 -6.83 -3.67
C ILE A 230 -4.63 -5.37 -3.17
N LEU A 231 -5.02 -4.42 -4.00
CA LEU A 231 -4.91 -2.99 -3.67
C LEU A 231 -5.91 -2.56 -2.58
N GLY A 232 -7.07 -3.20 -2.52
CA GLY A 232 -8.04 -3.02 -1.44
C GLY A 232 -7.49 -3.42 -0.07
N ALA A 233 -6.63 -4.44 -0.02
CA ALA A 233 -6.00 -4.90 1.22
C ALA A 233 -4.94 -3.93 1.78
N VAL A 234 -4.40 -3.02 0.96
CA VAL A 234 -3.41 -2.00 1.38
C VAL A 234 -4.01 -0.61 1.53
N THR A 235 -5.22 -0.39 1.01
CA THR A 235 -5.91 0.90 1.13
C THR A 235 -6.64 0.98 2.46
N PRO A 236 -6.42 2.02 3.29
CA PRO A 236 -7.17 2.19 4.51
C PRO A 236 -8.62 2.54 4.20
N VAL A 237 -9.50 1.58 4.40
CA VAL A 237 -10.95 1.72 4.25
C VAL A 237 -11.60 2.08 5.60
N PRO A 238 -12.75 2.80 5.59
CA PRO A 238 -13.53 3.01 6.81
C PRO A 238 -13.94 1.69 7.47
N ASP A 239 -14.04 1.67 8.81
CA ASP A 239 -14.41 0.48 9.57
C ASP A 239 -15.80 -0.09 9.22
N THR A 240 -16.64 0.69 8.56
CA THR A 240 -17.96 0.29 8.06
C THR A 240 -17.93 -0.51 6.77
N LEU A 241 -16.80 -0.54 6.06
CA LEU A 241 -16.60 -1.19 4.77
C LEU A 241 -15.54 -2.29 4.92
N SER A 242 -15.80 -3.51 4.41
CA SER A 242 -14.74 -4.52 4.33
C SER A 242 -13.87 -4.32 3.09
N GLU A 243 -12.63 -4.80 3.15
CA GLU A 243 -11.70 -4.77 2.02
C GLU A 243 -12.29 -5.49 0.78
N TYR A 244 -13.06 -6.56 0.98
CA TYR A 244 -13.76 -7.26 -0.11
C TYR A 244 -14.88 -6.43 -0.74
N GLN A 245 -15.64 -5.67 0.06
CA GLN A 245 -16.64 -4.74 -0.47
C GLN A 245 -15.98 -3.60 -1.23
N PHE A 246 -14.88 -3.08 -0.71
CA PHE A 246 -14.11 -2.04 -1.38
C PHE A 246 -13.50 -2.53 -2.69
N ALA A 247 -12.91 -3.73 -2.70
CA ALA A 247 -12.46 -4.37 -3.94
C ALA A 247 -13.59 -4.52 -4.97
N GLY A 248 -14.78 -4.89 -4.50
CA GLY A 248 -15.99 -4.95 -5.33
C GLY A 248 -16.38 -3.57 -5.92
N LEU A 249 -16.27 -2.51 -5.12
CA LEU A 249 -16.53 -1.14 -5.58
C LEU A 249 -15.51 -0.72 -6.66
N LEU A 250 -14.22 -0.97 -6.44
CA LEU A 250 -13.15 -0.68 -7.41
C LEU A 250 -13.38 -1.43 -8.73
N ARG A 251 -13.68 -2.71 -8.65
CA ARG A 251 -13.92 -3.59 -9.79
C ARG A 251 -15.27 -3.35 -10.46
N GLY A 252 -16.26 -2.79 -9.74
CA GLY A 252 -17.64 -2.61 -10.21
C GLY A 252 -18.43 -3.90 -10.31
N SER A 253 -18.01 -4.95 -9.58
CA SER A 253 -18.67 -6.24 -9.45
C SER A 253 -18.35 -6.88 -8.12
N ARG A 254 -19.28 -7.71 -7.61
CA ARG A 254 -19.09 -8.40 -6.32
C ARG A 254 -17.83 -9.26 -6.32
N THR A 255 -17.12 -9.26 -5.18
CA THR A 255 -16.01 -10.19 -4.97
C THR A 255 -16.60 -11.61 -4.77
N GLU A 256 -16.19 -12.54 -5.63
CA GLU A 256 -16.51 -13.96 -5.47
C GLU A 256 -15.60 -14.56 -4.42
N LEU A 257 -16.17 -15.09 -3.35
CA LEU A 257 -15.45 -15.80 -2.29
C LEU A 257 -15.83 -17.28 -2.27
N VAL A 258 -14.90 -18.11 -1.85
CA VAL A 258 -15.17 -19.52 -1.54
C VAL A 258 -14.75 -19.79 -0.10
N LYS A 259 -15.48 -20.69 0.58
CA LYS A 259 -15.10 -21.15 1.90
C LYS A 259 -13.83 -21.99 1.82
N CYS A 260 -12.88 -21.76 2.73
CA CYS A 260 -11.73 -22.63 2.90
C CYS A 260 -12.17 -24.08 3.16
N ILE A 261 -11.35 -25.06 2.75
CA ILE A 261 -11.67 -26.47 2.96
C ILE A 261 -11.48 -26.85 4.44
N GLY A 262 -10.43 -26.31 5.08
CA GLY A 262 -10.05 -26.67 6.44
C GLY A 262 -10.66 -25.82 7.55
N ASN A 263 -11.27 -24.67 7.24
CA ASN A 263 -11.83 -23.77 8.24
C ASN A 263 -12.98 -22.92 7.68
N ASP A 264 -13.55 -22.03 8.51
CA ASP A 264 -14.70 -21.19 8.15
C ASP A 264 -14.35 -19.84 7.50
N LEU A 265 -13.09 -19.61 7.18
CA LEU A 265 -12.67 -18.40 6.47
C LEU A 265 -13.08 -18.49 4.98
N GLN A 266 -13.25 -17.33 4.38
CA GLN A 266 -13.62 -17.20 2.98
C GLN A 266 -12.52 -16.42 2.25
N VAL A 267 -12.07 -16.97 1.14
CA VAL A 267 -10.98 -16.43 0.33
C VAL A 267 -11.44 -16.11 -1.09
N PRO A 268 -10.75 -15.25 -1.85
CA PRO A 268 -11.10 -14.98 -3.24
C PRO A 268 -11.11 -16.28 -4.07
N ALA A 269 -12.25 -16.56 -4.69
CA ALA A 269 -12.47 -17.80 -5.43
C ALA A 269 -11.54 -18.03 -6.63
N ARG A 270 -10.95 -16.91 -7.14
CA ARG A 270 -10.06 -16.93 -8.31
C ARG A 270 -8.60 -16.66 -7.95
N ALA A 271 -8.24 -16.81 -6.67
CA ALA A 271 -6.85 -16.75 -6.23
C ALA A 271 -5.99 -17.80 -6.94
N GLU A 272 -4.70 -17.51 -7.13
CA GLU A 272 -3.77 -18.45 -7.73
C GLU A 272 -3.40 -19.56 -6.74
N ILE A 273 -3.04 -19.19 -5.48
CA ILE A 273 -2.64 -20.11 -4.41
C ILE A 273 -3.27 -19.64 -3.10
N VAL A 274 -3.73 -20.57 -2.28
CA VAL A 274 -4.23 -20.31 -0.92
C VAL A 274 -3.55 -21.27 0.05
N LEU A 275 -2.98 -20.71 1.13
CA LEU A 275 -2.44 -21.46 2.25
C LEU A 275 -3.48 -21.44 3.38
N GLU A 276 -3.97 -22.59 3.79
CA GLU A 276 -4.92 -22.74 4.89
C GLU A 276 -4.25 -23.40 6.08
N GLY A 277 -4.52 -22.91 7.29
CA GLY A 277 -3.95 -23.50 8.49
C GLY A 277 -4.26 -22.71 9.74
N VAL A 278 -3.41 -22.86 10.74
CA VAL A 278 -3.64 -22.34 12.09
C VAL A 278 -2.37 -21.73 12.71
N ILE A 279 -2.58 -20.86 13.68
CA ILE A 279 -1.55 -20.43 14.62
C ILE A 279 -1.84 -21.14 15.94
N HIS A 280 -0.91 -22.00 16.39
CA HIS A 280 -1.05 -22.69 17.65
C HIS A 280 -0.81 -21.76 18.83
N PRO A 281 -1.47 -22.01 19.97
CA PRO A 281 -1.27 -21.23 21.17
C PRO A 281 0.20 -21.18 21.59
N ASN A 282 0.71 -19.95 21.84
CA ASN A 282 2.07 -19.70 22.34
C ASN A 282 3.22 -20.16 21.42
N GLU A 283 2.95 -20.61 20.20
CA GLU A 283 3.99 -20.94 19.23
C GLU A 283 4.49 -19.66 18.56
N THR A 284 5.73 -19.25 18.88
CA THR A 284 6.43 -18.12 18.29
C THR A 284 7.82 -18.52 17.84
N ALA A 285 8.37 -17.80 16.86
CA ALA A 285 9.74 -17.96 16.41
C ALA A 285 10.39 -16.60 16.11
N LEU A 286 11.71 -16.57 16.14
CA LEU A 286 12.50 -15.38 15.86
C LEU A 286 12.47 -15.07 14.35
N GLU A 287 11.94 -13.91 13.99
CA GLU A 287 11.84 -13.44 12.60
C GLU A 287 12.93 -12.44 12.26
N GLY A 288 13.45 -12.55 11.05
CA GLY A 288 14.43 -11.63 10.50
C GLY A 288 15.88 -12.01 10.81
N PRO A 289 16.85 -11.15 10.40
CA PRO A 289 16.62 -9.86 9.74
C PRO A 289 16.17 -10.01 8.27
N TYR A 290 15.56 -8.95 7.74
CA TYR A 290 15.20 -8.80 6.32
C TYR A 290 15.49 -7.38 5.84
N GLY A 291 15.92 -7.24 4.59
CA GLY A 291 15.96 -5.96 3.90
C GLY A 291 14.55 -5.37 3.80
N ASP A 292 14.37 -4.11 4.23
CA ASP A 292 13.06 -3.48 4.32
C ASP A 292 13.03 -2.14 3.57
N HIS A 293 11.83 -1.57 3.39
CA HIS A 293 11.55 -0.36 2.61
C HIS A 293 12.28 0.91 3.09
N THR A 294 12.98 0.85 4.21
CA THR A 294 13.90 1.91 4.66
C THR A 294 15.28 1.82 4.01
N GLY A 295 15.59 0.72 3.32
CA GLY A 295 16.92 0.42 2.80
C GLY A 295 17.88 -0.16 3.82
N TYR A 296 17.37 -0.60 4.97
CA TYR A 296 18.13 -1.23 6.05
C TYR A 296 17.52 -2.59 6.40
N TYR A 297 18.33 -3.49 6.95
CA TYR A 297 17.84 -4.73 7.55
C TYR A 297 17.14 -4.40 8.86
N ASN A 298 15.96 -5.00 9.10
CA ASN A 298 15.22 -4.79 10.35
C ASN A 298 15.82 -5.57 11.53
N GLU A 299 15.47 -5.15 12.74
CA GLU A 299 15.75 -5.90 13.97
C GLU A 299 14.95 -7.20 14.02
N GLN A 300 15.53 -8.21 14.67
CA GLN A 300 14.88 -9.49 14.93
C GLN A 300 13.86 -9.37 16.07
N ASP A 301 12.73 -10.04 15.93
CA ASP A 301 11.72 -10.13 17.00
C ASP A 301 10.92 -11.44 16.88
N HIS A 302 10.20 -11.80 17.95
CA HIS A 302 9.39 -13.01 18.00
C HIS A 302 7.97 -12.74 17.50
N PHE A 303 7.54 -13.53 16.52
CA PHE A 303 6.19 -13.48 15.98
C PHE A 303 5.54 -14.87 15.94
N PRO A 304 4.18 -14.93 15.85
CA PRO A 304 3.45 -16.18 15.78
C PRO A 304 3.87 -17.05 14.59
N VAL A 305 3.90 -18.35 14.81
CA VAL A 305 4.14 -19.34 13.75
C VAL A 305 2.80 -19.79 13.15
N PHE A 306 2.69 -19.64 11.85
CA PHE A 306 1.57 -20.12 11.06
C PHE A 306 1.91 -21.51 10.50
N THR A 307 1.19 -22.54 10.95
CA THR A 307 1.30 -23.91 10.46
C THR A 307 0.31 -24.09 9.31
N VAL A 308 0.84 -24.32 8.11
CA VAL A 308 0.05 -24.61 6.91
C VAL A 308 -0.36 -26.07 6.90
N GLU A 309 -1.65 -26.33 6.96
CA GLU A 309 -2.24 -27.66 6.97
C GLU A 309 -2.70 -28.09 5.58
N ARG A 310 -2.95 -27.13 4.70
CA ARG A 310 -3.43 -27.34 3.33
C ARG A 310 -2.96 -26.23 2.41
N ILE A 311 -2.65 -26.58 1.18
CA ILE A 311 -2.44 -25.63 0.07
C ILE A 311 -3.44 -25.95 -1.01
N THR A 312 -4.27 -24.98 -1.39
CA THR A 312 -5.16 -25.09 -2.54
C THR A 312 -4.71 -24.14 -3.63
N MET A 313 -4.88 -24.52 -4.89
CA MET A 313 -4.44 -23.68 -6.00
C MET A 313 -5.19 -23.98 -7.30
N ARG A 314 -5.08 -23.04 -8.24
CA ARG A 314 -5.51 -23.23 -9.62
C ARG A 314 -4.59 -24.21 -10.34
N GLU A 315 -5.04 -24.76 -11.44
CA GLU A 315 -4.13 -25.41 -12.40
C GLU A 315 -3.11 -24.39 -12.95
N ASN A 316 -1.83 -24.78 -12.95
CA ASN A 316 -0.70 -23.94 -13.37
C ASN A 316 -0.69 -22.56 -12.69
N PRO A 317 -0.61 -22.49 -11.36
CA PRO A 317 -0.72 -21.25 -10.62
C PRO A 317 0.47 -20.33 -10.86
N ILE A 318 0.22 -19.02 -10.78
CA ILE A 318 1.24 -17.98 -10.85
C ILE A 318 1.58 -17.53 -9.44
N TYR A 319 2.86 -17.61 -9.07
CA TYR A 319 3.33 -17.10 -7.78
C TYR A 319 3.57 -15.59 -7.87
N HIS A 320 2.81 -14.81 -7.10
CA HIS A 320 2.95 -13.36 -7.06
C HIS A 320 3.91 -12.94 -5.94
N SER A 321 4.96 -12.20 -6.30
CA SER A 321 6.04 -11.77 -5.41
C SER A 321 6.41 -10.31 -5.63
N THR A 322 7.09 -9.74 -4.65
CA THR A 322 7.78 -8.44 -4.73
C THR A 322 9.01 -8.45 -3.83
N TYR A 323 9.75 -7.35 -3.82
CA TYR A 323 10.80 -7.08 -2.85
C TYR A 323 10.55 -5.72 -2.18
N THR A 324 11.15 -5.50 -1.03
CA THR A 324 11.25 -4.21 -0.36
C THR A 324 12.71 -3.82 -0.23
N GLY A 325 13.02 -2.52 -0.34
CA GLY A 325 14.39 -2.05 -0.27
C GLY A 325 14.48 -0.53 -0.22
N LYS A 326 15.67 0.01 -0.47
CA LYS A 326 15.84 1.46 -0.59
C LYS A 326 14.97 1.99 -1.73
N PRO A 327 14.11 3.00 -1.49
CA PRO A 327 13.22 3.56 -2.52
C PRO A 327 13.95 4.04 -3.79
N PRO A 328 13.31 3.94 -4.97
CA PRO A 328 11.97 3.41 -5.17
C PRO A 328 11.93 1.87 -5.09
N ASP A 329 10.91 1.36 -4.44
CA ASP A 329 10.49 -0.04 -4.47
C ASP A 329 8.98 -0.10 -4.77
N GLU A 330 8.42 -1.27 -4.98
CA GLU A 330 6.99 -1.40 -5.31
C GLU A 330 6.06 -0.82 -4.21
N PRO A 331 6.32 -1.00 -2.90
CA PRO A 331 5.61 -0.30 -1.84
C PRO A 331 5.66 1.23 -1.92
N ALA A 332 6.78 1.82 -2.31
CA ALA A 332 6.90 3.27 -2.50
C ALA A 332 6.05 3.75 -3.68
N VAL A 333 6.02 3.00 -4.78
CA VAL A 333 5.16 3.29 -5.94
C VAL A 333 3.68 3.20 -5.55
N LEU A 334 3.28 2.20 -4.78
CA LEU A 334 1.93 2.12 -4.20
C LEU A 334 1.62 3.37 -3.35
N GLY A 335 2.57 3.82 -2.54
CA GLY A 335 2.45 5.04 -1.74
C GLY A 335 2.15 6.27 -2.59
N VAL A 336 2.84 6.44 -3.71
CA VAL A 336 2.62 7.56 -4.67
C VAL A 336 1.20 7.52 -5.25
N ALA A 337 0.73 6.36 -5.70
CA ALA A 337 -0.60 6.23 -6.27
C ALA A 337 -1.70 6.41 -5.19
N LEU A 338 -1.56 5.76 -4.04
CA LEU A 338 -2.53 5.86 -2.94
C LEU A 338 -2.55 7.24 -2.30
N ASN A 339 -1.48 8.04 -2.44
CA ASN A 339 -1.48 9.43 -2.03
C ASN A 339 -2.67 10.20 -2.63
N GLU A 340 -2.98 9.95 -3.92
CA GLU A 340 -4.11 10.60 -4.58
C GLU A 340 -5.47 10.21 -3.96
N VAL A 341 -5.57 9.02 -3.38
CA VAL A 341 -6.76 8.58 -2.63
C VAL A 341 -6.86 9.31 -1.28
N PHE A 342 -5.74 9.62 -0.64
CA PHE A 342 -5.73 10.29 0.67
C PHE A 342 -6.01 11.78 0.60
N VAL A 343 -5.65 12.46 -0.48
CA VAL A 343 -5.83 13.92 -0.63
C VAL A 343 -7.27 14.34 -0.36
N PRO A 344 -8.32 13.77 -0.96
CA PRO A 344 -9.71 14.15 -0.67
C PRO A 344 -10.15 13.88 0.77
N LEU A 345 -9.63 12.84 1.42
CA LEU A 345 -9.92 12.57 2.84
C LEU A 345 -9.34 13.66 3.74
N LEU A 346 -8.11 14.11 3.46
CA LEU A 346 -7.47 15.20 4.17
C LEU A 346 -8.20 16.52 3.94
N GLN A 347 -8.54 16.83 2.69
CA GLN A 347 -9.26 18.05 2.32
C GLN A 347 -10.63 18.16 2.96
N LYS A 348 -11.31 17.04 3.19
CA LYS A 348 -12.60 17.05 3.90
C LYS A 348 -12.44 17.51 5.36
N GLN A 349 -11.35 17.12 6.03
CA GLN A 349 -11.05 17.50 7.41
C GLN A 349 -10.34 18.85 7.50
N PHE A 350 -9.49 19.17 6.52
CA PHE A 350 -8.68 20.38 6.45
C PHE A 350 -8.89 21.05 5.08
N PRO A 351 -10.00 21.82 4.90
CA PRO A 351 -10.34 22.41 3.60
C PRO A 351 -9.30 23.41 3.05
N GLU A 352 -8.45 23.92 3.93
CA GLU A 352 -7.31 24.78 3.57
C GLU A 352 -6.21 24.04 2.81
N ILE A 353 -6.09 22.72 2.92
CA ILE A 353 -5.11 21.92 2.18
C ILE A 353 -5.52 21.88 0.71
N THR A 354 -4.66 22.37 -0.17
CA THR A 354 -4.86 22.36 -1.62
C THR A 354 -4.27 21.11 -2.27
N ASP A 355 -3.14 20.64 -1.77
CA ASP A 355 -2.53 19.39 -2.18
C ASP A 355 -1.67 18.78 -1.06
N PHE A 356 -1.38 17.48 -1.19
CA PHE A 356 -0.61 16.71 -0.23
C PHE A 356 0.21 15.66 -0.98
N TYR A 357 1.48 15.53 -0.64
CA TYR A 357 2.38 14.62 -1.32
C TYR A 357 3.27 13.84 -0.34
N LEU A 358 3.31 12.54 -0.53
CA LEU A 358 4.24 11.63 0.14
C LEU A 358 5.33 11.22 -0.86
N PRO A 359 6.51 11.84 -0.83
CA PRO A 359 7.58 11.50 -1.77
C PRO A 359 8.07 10.07 -1.52
N PRO A 360 8.36 9.28 -2.57
CA PRO A 360 8.86 7.91 -2.42
C PRO A 360 10.18 7.85 -1.63
N GLU A 361 11.04 8.87 -1.78
CA GLU A 361 12.29 9.02 -1.03
C GLU A 361 12.07 9.18 0.48
N GLY A 362 10.88 9.58 0.89
CA GLY A 362 10.44 9.67 2.28
C GLY A 362 10.06 8.33 2.89
N CYS A 363 10.36 7.19 2.25
CA CYS A 363 10.10 5.85 2.73
C CYS A 363 8.65 5.68 3.18
N SER A 364 7.71 5.73 2.23
CA SER A 364 6.26 5.70 2.42
C SER A 364 5.72 7.03 3.00
N TYR A 365 5.37 7.07 4.27
CA TYR A 365 4.71 8.22 4.92
C TYR A 365 5.59 8.98 5.91
N ARG A 366 6.92 8.75 5.94
CA ARG A 366 7.80 9.42 6.91
C ARG A 366 8.04 10.88 6.60
N MET A 367 7.88 11.29 5.35
CA MET A 367 7.91 12.67 4.93
C MET A 367 6.62 13.04 4.19
N ALA A 368 6.08 14.22 4.47
CA ALA A 368 4.96 14.79 3.74
C ALA A 368 5.28 16.24 3.33
N VAL A 369 4.88 16.62 2.11
CA VAL A 369 4.85 18.01 1.65
C VAL A 369 3.40 18.41 1.46
N VAL A 370 2.99 19.51 2.08
CA VAL A 370 1.58 19.95 2.15
C VAL A 370 1.47 21.36 1.59
N SER A 371 0.67 21.57 0.56
CA SER A 371 0.33 22.92 0.13
C SER A 371 -1.02 23.34 0.69
N MET A 372 -1.13 24.62 1.05
CA MET A 372 -2.32 25.14 1.69
C MET A 372 -2.63 26.59 1.31
N LYS A 373 -3.90 26.95 1.42
CA LYS A 373 -4.36 28.34 1.45
C LYS A 373 -4.32 28.87 2.86
N LYS A 374 -3.23 29.55 3.22
CA LYS A 374 -3.08 30.15 4.54
C LYS A 374 -4.09 31.28 4.73
N GLN A 375 -4.73 31.36 5.91
CA GLN A 375 -5.81 32.31 6.21
C GLN A 375 -5.51 33.20 7.41
N TYR A 376 -4.53 32.85 8.25
CA TYR A 376 -4.14 33.60 9.46
C TYR A 376 -2.73 33.19 9.90
N ALA A 377 -2.13 34.01 10.75
CA ALA A 377 -0.82 33.74 11.35
C ALA A 377 -0.84 32.43 12.17
N GLY A 378 0.18 31.61 12.02
CA GLY A 378 0.29 30.29 12.68
C GLY A 378 -0.54 29.16 12.06
N HIS A 379 -1.28 29.40 10.98
CA HIS A 379 -2.15 28.38 10.35
C HIS A 379 -1.37 27.15 9.84
N ALA A 380 -0.15 27.33 9.32
CA ALA A 380 0.71 26.23 8.90
C ALA A 380 1.01 25.25 10.04
N LYS A 381 1.27 25.76 11.25
CA LYS A 381 1.53 24.93 12.44
C LYS A 381 0.30 24.12 12.84
N ARG A 382 -0.92 24.68 12.73
CA ARG A 382 -2.17 23.92 12.93
C ARG A 382 -2.30 22.75 11.94
N VAL A 383 -1.97 22.98 10.67
CA VAL A 383 -2.01 21.94 9.63
C VAL A 383 -1.01 20.83 9.95
N MET A 384 0.21 21.14 10.39
CA MET A 384 1.20 20.14 10.83
C MET A 384 0.64 19.24 11.94
N MET A 385 0.08 19.83 13.01
CA MET A 385 -0.52 19.11 14.13
C MET A 385 -1.71 18.25 13.66
N GLY A 386 -2.54 18.81 12.78
CA GLY A 386 -3.66 18.09 12.17
C GLY A 386 -3.22 16.88 11.36
N CYS A 387 -2.24 17.01 10.48
CA CYS A 387 -1.72 15.90 9.68
C CYS A 387 -1.16 14.78 10.56
N TRP A 388 -0.37 15.10 11.60
CA TRP A 388 0.20 14.09 12.50
C TRP A 388 -0.84 13.30 13.29
N SER A 389 -2.05 13.83 13.49
CA SER A 389 -3.11 13.19 14.32
C SER A 389 -4.26 12.59 13.50
N PHE A 390 -4.38 12.87 12.21
CA PHE A 390 -5.60 12.59 11.44
C PHE A 390 -5.78 11.12 11.05
N LEU A 391 -4.79 10.53 10.41
CA LEU A 391 -4.82 9.12 10.00
C LEU A 391 -3.75 8.34 10.77
N ARG A 392 -4.08 7.08 11.09
CA ARG A 392 -3.21 6.21 11.88
C ARG A 392 -1.79 6.10 11.33
N GLN A 393 -1.62 6.03 10.00
CA GLN A 393 -0.31 5.97 9.35
C GLN A 393 0.47 7.28 9.47
N PHE A 394 -0.19 8.44 9.54
CA PHE A 394 0.48 9.74 9.63
C PHE A 394 1.01 10.06 11.02
N MET A 395 0.61 9.29 12.05
CA MET A 395 1.29 9.39 13.35
C MET A 395 2.78 9.01 13.26
N TYR A 396 3.17 8.25 12.23
CA TYR A 396 4.57 7.89 11.95
C TYR A 396 5.28 8.88 11.02
N THR A 397 4.60 9.90 10.47
CA THR A 397 5.23 10.95 9.67
C THR A 397 6.21 11.72 10.53
N LYS A 398 7.47 11.72 10.10
CA LYS A 398 8.58 12.32 10.83
C LYS A 398 8.78 13.78 10.44
N PHE A 399 8.70 14.07 9.13
CA PHE A 399 8.91 15.38 8.57
C PHE A 399 7.67 15.89 7.84
N ILE A 400 7.25 17.11 8.11
CA ILE A 400 6.18 17.79 7.36
C ILE A 400 6.72 19.14 6.88
N ILE A 401 6.68 19.38 5.57
CA ILE A 401 6.97 20.67 4.97
C ILE A 401 5.65 21.28 4.52
N VAL A 402 5.30 22.45 5.03
CA VAL A 402 4.09 23.18 4.63
C VAL A 402 4.47 24.36 3.75
N VAL A 403 3.86 24.45 2.57
CA VAL A 403 4.07 25.52 1.58
C VAL A 403 2.73 26.16 1.21
N ASP A 404 2.76 27.32 0.55
CA ASP A 404 1.55 27.94 -0.01
C ASP A 404 1.11 27.24 -1.31
N ASP A 405 -0.12 27.53 -1.76
CA ASP A 405 -0.76 26.93 -2.94
C ASP A 405 -0.14 27.38 -4.29
N ASP A 406 0.83 28.28 -4.28
CA ASP A 406 1.64 28.65 -5.45
C ASP A 406 2.86 27.75 -5.67
N VAL A 407 3.10 26.76 -4.80
CA VAL A 407 4.23 25.81 -4.87
C VAL A 407 3.71 24.43 -5.26
N ASN A 408 4.30 23.83 -6.29
CA ASN A 408 4.03 22.45 -6.65
C ASN A 408 4.73 21.49 -5.67
N VAL A 409 3.94 20.80 -4.82
CA VAL A 409 4.47 19.88 -3.80
C VAL A 409 5.21 18.67 -4.37
N ARG A 410 5.04 18.36 -5.67
CA ARG A 410 5.73 17.27 -6.38
C ARG A 410 7.02 17.71 -7.05
N ASP A 411 7.29 19.01 -7.15
CA ASP A 411 8.55 19.55 -7.67
C ASP A 411 9.47 19.95 -6.53
N TRP A 412 10.45 19.10 -6.25
CA TRP A 412 11.45 19.36 -5.21
C TRP A 412 12.23 20.66 -5.44
N LYS A 413 12.38 21.15 -6.67
CA LYS A 413 13.05 22.42 -6.93
C LYS A 413 12.22 23.57 -6.38
N GLU A 414 10.90 23.56 -6.58
CA GLU A 414 9.99 24.56 -6.00
C GLU A 414 9.90 24.43 -4.48
N VAL A 415 9.80 23.21 -3.95
CA VAL A 415 9.74 22.98 -2.50
C VAL A 415 11.01 23.49 -1.81
N ILE A 416 12.19 23.16 -2.33
CA ILE A 416 13.47 23.62 -1.79
C ILE A 416 13.57 25.15 -1.89
N TRP A 417 13.15 25.74 -3.02
CA TRP A 417 13.09 27.18 -3.17
C TRP A 417 12.22 27.83 -2.09
N ALA A 418 11.02 27.29 -1.82
CA ALA A 418 10.13 27.80 -0.78
C ALA A 418 10.76 27.67 0.62
N VAL A 419 11.37 26.53 0.94
CA VAL A 419 12.07 26.33 2.22
C VAL A 419 13.20 27.33 2.40
N THR A 420 14.01 27.56 1.37
CA THR A 420 15.20 28.43 1.47
C THR A 420 14.88 29.93 1.45
N THR A 421 13.72 30.32 0.90
CA THR A 421 13.36 31.74 0.73
C THR A 421 12.27 32.22 1.68
N ARG A 422 11.45 31.34 2.23
CA ARG A 422 10.27 31.70 3.04
C ARG A 422 10.40 31.37 4.52
N MET A 423 11.39 30.55 4.91
CA MET A 423 11.49 30.14 6.30
C MET A 423 12.78 30.68 6.96
N ASP A 424 12.62 31.07 8.22
CA ASP A 424 13.71 31.21 9.17
C ASP A 424 13.80 29.92 10.00
N PRO A 425 14.97 29.25 10.06
CA PRO A 425 15.09 27.94 10.69
C PRO A 425 14.67 27.89 12.17
N VAL A 426 14.85 28.98 12.91
CA VAL A 426 14.51 29.04 14.33
C VAL A 426 13.02 29.32 14.53
N ARG A 427 12.49 30.32 13.86
CA ARG A 427 11.09 30.76 14.00
C ARG A 427 10.11 29.75 13.43
N ASP A 428 10.45 29.13 12.28
CA ASP A 428 9.51 28.40 11.43
C ASP A 428 9.62 26.87 11.55
N THR A 429 10.50 26.40 12.43
CA THR A 429 10.59 24.97 12.75
C THR A 429 9.74 24.62 13.97
N VAL A 430 8.98 23.54 13.85
CA VAL A 430 8.26 22.90 14.96
C VAL A 430 8.95 21.59 15.28
N LEU A 431 9.42 21.44 16.51
CA LEU A 431 9.98 20.19 17.02
C LEU A 431 9.05 19.60 18.07
N VAL A 432 8.76 18.31 17.97
CA VAL A 432 7.95 17.57 18.96
C VAL A 432 8.73 16.32 19.35
N GLU A 433 8.99 16.16 20.62
CA GLU A 433 9.74 15.03 21.18
C GLU A 433 8.80 13.95 21.71
N ASN A 434 9.33 12.73 21.90
CA ASN A 434 8.65 11.61 22.56
C ASN A 434 7.29 11.27 21.93
N THR A 435 7.24 11.18 20.60
CA THR A 435 6.04 10.82 19.84
C THR A 435 6.17 9.43 19.23
N PRO A 436 5.06 8.75 18.92
CA PRO A 436 5.10 7.50 18.18
C PRO A 436 5.82 7.68 16.83
N ILE A 437 6.74 6.77 16.55
CA ILE A 437 7.47 6.67 15.29
C ILE A 437 7.46 5.21 14.83
N ASP A 438 7.72 4.99 13.55
CA ASP A 438 7.85 3.63 13.04
C ASP A 438 9.07 2.94 13.68
N TYR A 439 8.86 1.72 14.19
CA TYR A 439 9.93 0.93 14.80
C TYR A 439 11.06 0.54 13.81
N LEU A 440 10.82 0.65 12.48
CA LEU A 440 11.85 0.53 11.44
C LEU A 440 12.70 1.80 11.27
N ASP A 441 12.48 2.83 12.07
CA ASP A 441 13.29 4.05 12.04
C ASP A 441 14.49 3.93 12.99
N PHE A 442 15.62 3.45 12.49
CA PHE A 442 16.87 3.35 13.26
C PHE A 442 17.47 4.69 13.69
N ALA A 443 17.01 5.82 13.13
CA ALA A 443 17.42 7.15 13.56
C ALA A 443 16.66 7.64 14.80
N SER A 444 15.63 6.92 15.25
CA SER A 444 14.95 7.23 16.51
C SER A 444 15.80 6.82 17.72
N PRO A 445 15.75 7.59 18.82
CA PRO A 445 16.56 7.27 20.02
C PRO A 445 16.12 5.98 20.71
N VAL A 446 14.85 5.61 20.56
CA VAL A 446 14.26 4.39 21.11
C VAL A 446 13.32 3.80 20.06
N SER A 447 13.28 2.47 19.91
CA SER A 447 12.37 1.81 18.98
C SER A 447 10.92 2.20 19.24
N GLY A 448 10.24 2.67 18.21
CA GLY A 448 8.84 3.11 18.27
C GLY A 448 8.60 4.48 18.93
N LEU A 449 9.63 5.16 19.42
CA LEU A 449 9.52 6.48 20.06
C LEU A 449 10.60 7.44 19.56
N GLY A 450 10.19 8.58 18.98
CA GLY A 450 11.12 9.53 18.39
C GLY A 450 10.57 10.94 18.31
N GLY A 451 11.26 11.77 17.54
CA GLY A 451 10.90 13.17 17.31
C GLY A 451 10.17 13.40 15.99
N LYS A 452 9.53 14.55 15.90
CA LYS A 452 8.91 15.07 14.67
C LYS A 452 9.42 16.47 14.40
N MET A 453 9.52 16.81 13.11
CA MET A 453 9.92 18.13 12.65
C MET A 453 8.94 18.65 11.60
N GLY A 454 8.40 19.83 11.84
CA GLY A 454 7.59 20.57 10.87
C GLY A 454 8.33 21.82 10.41
N LEU A 455 8.29 22.09 9.09
CA LEU A 455 8.90 23.25 8.44
C LEU A 455 7.80 24.12 7.84
N ASP A 456 7.63 25.34 8.35
CA ASP A 456 6.70 26.34 7.82
C ASP A 456 7.38 27.17 6.73
N ALA A 457 7.31 26.69 5.49
CA ALA A 457 7.81 27.37 4.30
C ALA A 457 6.70 28.15 3.56
N THR A 458 5.70 28.66 4.29
CA THR A 458 4.68 29.57 3.75
C THR A 458 5.12 31.02 3.79
N ASN A 459 4.50 31.87 2.97
CA ASN A 459 4.63 33.32 3.09
C ASN A 459 4.21 33.79 4.49
N LYS A 460 4.94 34.77 5.04
CA LYS A 460 4.66 35.23 6.42
C LYS A 460 3.62 36.34 6.43
N TRP A 461 2.75 36.26 7.42
CA TRP A 461 1.67 37.20 7.65
C TRP A 461 2.05 38.22 8.73
N PRO A 462 1.38 39.41 8.80
CA PRO A 462 1.53 40.30 9.92
C PRO A 462 1.31 39.56 11.26
N GLY A 463 2.23 39.79 12.20
CA GLY A 463 2.27 39.05 13.47
C GLY A 463 3.18 37.82 13.50
N GLU A 464 3.63 37.34 12.34
CA GLU A 464 4.65 36.29 12.26
C GLU A 464 6.05 36.89 12.08
N ILE A 465 6.14 38.07 11.46
CA ILE A 465 7.37 38.90 11.31
C ILE A 465 7.06 40.36 11.47
N ASP A 466 8.11 41.15 11.81
CA ASP A 466 8.04 42.61 11.98
C ASP A 466 8.36 43.40 10.73
N ARG A 467 8.86 42.76 9.65
CA ARG A 467 9.19 43.39 8.39
C ARG A 467 8.16 43.15 7.31
N GLU A 468 8.09 44.05 6.33
CA GLU A 468 7.26 43.84 5.14
C GLU A 468 7.71 42.56 4.39
N TRP A 469 6.75 41.70 4.02
CA TRP A 469 7.01 40.47 3.28
C TRP A 469 7.27 40.78 1.80
N GLY A 470 8.21 40.02 1.20
CA GLY A 470 8.56 40.15 -0.21
C GLY A 470 7.41 39.73 -1.15
N ARG A 471 7.39 40.30 -2.34
CA ARG A 471 6.44 39.94 -3.39
C ARG A 471 7.06 38.92 -4.36
N VAL A 472 6.38 37.79 -4.62
CA VAL A 472 6.84 36.80 -5.59
C VAL A 472 6.79 37.37 -7.00
N ILE A 473 7.86 37.17 -7.77
CA ILE A 473 7.92 37.56 -9.18
C ILE A 473 6.98 36.64 -9.98
N LYS A 474 6.10 37.24 -10.77
CA LYS A 474 5.18 36.50 -11.64
C LYS A 474 5.46 36.84 -13.09
N LYS A 475 5.39 35.84 -13.98
CA LYS A 475 5.41 36.02 -15.41
C LYS A 475 4.14 36.76 -15.85
N ASP A 476 4.27 37.64 -16.86
CA ASP A 476 3.10 38.25 -17.50
C ASP A 476 2.39 37.19 -18.34
N PRO A 477 1.08 36.88 -18.06
CA PRO A 477 0.37 35.83 -18.77
C PRO A 477 0.24 36.06 -20.30
N ALA A 478 0.11 37.33 -20.71
CA ALA A 478 0.00 37.68 -22.15
C ALA A 478 1.34 37.46 -22.87
N VAL A 479 2.45 37.80 -22.21
CA VAL A 479 3.78 37.53 -22.74
C VAL A 479 4.05 36.03 -22.78
N ALA A 480 3.68 35.28 -21.75
CA ALA A 480 3.83 33.83 -21.74
C ALA A 480 3.07 33.18 -22.91
N ALA A 481 1.80 33.48 -23.08
CA ALA A 481 0.99 32.97 -24.19
C ALA A 481 1.59 33.31 -25.56
N LYS A 482 2.06 34.56 -25.73
CA LYS A 482 2.74 34.98 -26.97
C LYS A 482 4.00 34.16 -27.25
N ILE A 483 4.75 33.83 -26.24
CA ILE A 483 5.97 33.01 -26.40
C ILE A 483 5.60 31.57 -26.70
N ASP A 484 4.57 31.00 -26.06
CA ASP A 484 4.07 29.64 -26.35
C ASP A 484 3.68 29.50 -27.84
N GLU A 485 3.03 30.50 -28.45
CA GLU A 485 2.67 30.49 -29.89
C GLU A 485 3.87 30.45 -30.84
N ILE A 486 5.02 30.93 -30.42
CA ILE A 486 6.24 31.02 -31.25
C ILE A 486 7.32 30.01 -30.84
N TRP A 487 7.10 29.25 -29.76
CA TRP A 487 8.16 28.42 -29.13
C TRP A 487 8.83 27.46 -30.12
N GLU A 488 8.01 26.69 -30.88
CA GLU A 488 8.54 25.77 -31.90
C GLU A 488 9.32 26.49 -33.02
N ARG A 489 8.94 27.73 -33.34
CA ARG A 489 9.65 28.55 -34.39
C ARG A 489 11.00 29.04 -33.90
N LEU A 490 11.23 29.09 -32.58
CA LEU A 490 12.52 29.48 -32.01
C LEU A 490 13.55 28.37 -32.09
N GLY A 491 13.14 27.12 -32.36
CA GLY A 491 14.05 25.98 -32.47
C GLY A 491 14.69 25.57 -31.13
N LEU A 492 14.00 25.89 -30.00
CA LEU A 492 14.46 25.63 -28.63
C LEU A 492 13.78 24.40 -28.04
#